data_15b7c51f0064d9491f203ce5d05c90e0
#
_entry.id   15b7c51f0064d9491f203ce5d05c90e0
#
_cell.length_a   1.000
_cell.length_b   1.000
_cell.length_c   1.000
_cell.angle_alpha   90.00
_cell.angle_beta   90.00
_cell.angle_gamma   90.00
#
_symmetry.space_group_name_H-M   'P 1'
#
loop_
_entity.id
_entity.type
_entity.pdbx_description
1 polymer ?
#
loop_
_entity_poly.entity_id
_entity_poly.type
_entity_poly.pdbx_seq_one_letter_code
_entity_poly.pdbx_strand_id
1 'polypeptide(L)'
;IVIGVGHLGHALLQNFDFDKVGFRIDSAFDVSPALIGTEIRGVSVHSMDELEEYVANYHPNVAVLTVPQNVAQPLADRLIGLGVRGFWNFTNVELSTKEDGVFFEDIHFVDTLLTLSYRISQL
;
A
#
# COMPACT_ATOMS: atom_id res chain seq x y z
N ILE A 1 3.57 -4.23 5.29
CA ILE A 1 4.08 -4.49 3.93
C ILE A 1 3.59 -3.43 2.96
N VAL A 2 4.35 -3.19 1.92
CA VAL A 2 3.99 -2.27 0.82
C VAL A 2 3.70 -3.10 -0.42
N ILE A 3 2.53 -2.91 -1.01
CA ILE A 3 2.13 -3.58 -2.25
C ILE A 3 2.12 -2.56 -3.38
N GLY A 4 2.92 -2.81 -4.40
CA GLY A 4 3.12 -1.90 -5.52
C GLY A 4 4.33 -1.00 -5.29
N VAL A 5 5.36 -1.15 -6.13
CA VAL A 5 6.61 -0.42 -6.01
C VAL A 5 6.86 0.38 -7.30
N GLY A 6 5.80 1.06 -7.77
CA GLY A 6 5.91 2.06 -8.82
C GLY A 6 6.46 3.37 -8.24
N HIS A 7 6.16 4.48 -8.89
CA HIS A 7 6.69 5.79 -8.44
C HIS A 7 6.34 6.12 -7.00
N LEU A 8 5.07 5.94 -6.61
CA LEU A 8 4.62 6.28 -5.26
C LEU A 8 5.15 5.29 -4.22
N GLY A 9 5.02 4.00 -4.47
CA GLY A 9 5.52 2.97 -3.55
C GLY A 9 7.02 3.10 -3.32
N HIS A 10 7.78 3.34 -4.38
CA HIS A 10 9.21 3.59 -4.29
C HIS A 10 9.51 4.84 -3.47
N ALA A 11 8.79 5.93 -3.69
CA ALA A 11 8.98 7.19 -2.97
C ALA A 11 8.68 7.02 -1.47
N LEU A 12 7.65 6.26 -1.12
CA LEU A 12 7.32 5.97 0.28
C LEU A 12 8.45 5.18 0.95
N LEU A 13 8.94 4.14 0.30
CA LEU A 13 10.05 3.32 0.83
C LEU A 13 11.33 4.13 0.96
N GLN A 14 11.61 5.00 0.00
CA GLN A 14 12.84 5.78 -0.04
C GLN A 14 12.85 6.94 0.96
N ASN A 15 11.72 7.62 1.14
CA ASN A 15 11.69 8.92 1.80
C ASN A 15 10.89 8.97 3.11
N PHE A 16 9.91 8.10 3.30
CA PHE A 16 9.09 8.13 4.51
C PHE A 16 9.74 7.33 5.63
N ASP A 17 9.86 7.96 6.79
CA ASP A 17 10.45 7.31 7.96
C ASP A 17 9.35 6.66 8.81
N PHE A 18 9.03 5.42 8.49
CA PHE A 18 8.01 4.66 9.20
C PHE A 18 8.39 4.39 10.65
N ASP A 19 9.68 4.22 10.93
CA ASP A 19 10.16 3.94 12.29
C ASP A 19 9.82 5.09 13.25
N LYS A 20 9.87 6.33 12.77
CA LYS A 20 9.55 7.51 13.59
C LYS A 20 8.11 7.53 14.08
N VAL A 21 7.20 6.91 13.33
CA VAL A 21 5.79 6.85 13.70
C VAL A 21 5.39 5.48 14.27
N GLY A 22 6.37 4.65 14.58
CA GLY A 22 6.14 3.38 15.27
C GLY A 22 5.80 2.20 14.36
N PHE A 23 6.07 2.30 13.06
CA PHE A 23 5.84 1.23 12.09
C PHE A 23 7.15 0.66 11.57
N ARG A 24 7.16 -0.64 11.31
CA ARG A 24 8.29 -1.31 10.68
C ARG A 24 7.83 -1.82 9.31
N ILE A 25 8.59 -1.51 8.28
CA ILE A 25 8.37 -2.06 6.94
C ILE A 25 9.19 -3.35 6.83
N ASP A 26 8.49 -4.47 6.73
CA ASP A 26 9.13 -5.79 6.62
C ASP A 26 9.51 -6.11 5.18
N SER A 27 8.61 -5.90 4.23
CA SER A 27 8.81 -6.27 2.83
C SER A 27 7.91 -5.48 1.90
N ALA A 28 8.27 -5.49 0.63
CA ALA A 28 7.47 -4.93 -0.46
C ALA A 28 7.19 -6.00 -1.51
N PHE A 29 6.15 -5.81 -2.31
CA PHE A 29 5.71 -6.76 -3.33
C PHE A 29 5.36 -6.03 -4.61
N ASP A 30 5.73 -6.62 -5.74
CA ASP A 30 5.40 -6.08 -7.06
C ASP A 30 5.29 -7.21 -8.09
N VAL A 31 4.71 -6.91 -9.25
CA VAL A 31 4.61 -7.83 -10.38
C VAL A 31 5.73 -7.64 -11.40
N SER A 32 6.45 -6.51 -11.33
CA SER A 32 7.48 -6.16 -12.29
C SER A 32 8.75 -7.01 -12.10
N PRO A 33 9.18 -7.76 -13.12
CA PRO A 33 10.43 -8.52 -13.03
C PRO A 33 11.67 -7.64 -12.79
N ALA A 34 11.64 -6.39 -13.23
CA ALA A 34 12.75 -5.46 -13.03
C ALA A 34 12.90 -5.04 -11.56
N LEU A 35 11.82 -5.08 -10.79
CA LEU A 35 11.81 -4.69 -9.39
C LEU A 35 11.98 -5.86 -8.44
N ILE A 36 11.47 -7.03 -8.80
CA ILE A 36 11.55 -8.23 -7.95
C ILE A 36 13.01 -8.60 -7.73
N GLY A 37 13.37 -8.82 -6.47
CA GLY A 37 14.73 -9.14 -6.07
C GLY A 37 15.59 -7.92 -5.77
N THR A 38 15.10 -6.71 -6.00
CA THR A 38 15.80 -5.48 -5.63
C THR A 38 15.54 -5.10 -4.18
N GLU A 39 16.30 -4.14 -3.69
CA GLU A 39 16.20 -3.65 -2.33
C GLU A 39 16.12 -2.13 -2.33
N ILE A 40 15.22 -1.57 -1.52
CA ILE A 40 15.04 -0.12 -1.38
C ILE A 40 15.14 0.21 0.10
N ARG A 41 16.19 0.92 0.50
CA ARG A 41 16.49 1.27 1.89
C ARG A 41 16.39 0.06 2.83
N GLY A 42 16.95 -1.07 2.41
CA GLY A 42 16.93 -2.29 3.20
C GLY A 42 15.65 -3.11 3.11
N VAL A 43 14.66 -2.66 2.35
CA VAL A 43 13.41 -3.40 2.16
C VAL A 43 13.47 -4.18 0.84
N SER A 44 13.35 -5.50 0.93
CA SER A 44 13.38 -6.38 -0.25
C SER A 44 12.05 -6.37 -0.99
N VAL A 45 12.11 -6.35 -2.31
CA VAL A 45 10.94 -6.45 -3.17
C VAL A 45 10.75 -7.88 -3.63
N HIS A 46 9.61 -8.46 -3.28
CA HIS A 46 9.24 -9.85 -3.61
C HIS A 46 8.22 -9.90 -4.74
N SER A 47 8.12 -11.07 -5.38
CA SER A 47 7.03 -11.35 -6.31
C SER A 47 5.70 -11.44 -5.58
N MET A 48 4.62 -11.00 -6.22
CA MET A 48 3.25 -11.21 -5.71
C MET A 48 2.91 -12.70 -5.53
N ASP A 49 3.61 -13.59 -6.22
CA ASP A 49 3.43 -15.04 -6.06
C ASP A 49 3.85 -15.53 -4.67
N GLU A 50 4.67 -14.76 -3.96
CA GLU A 50 5.13 -15.11 -2.60
C GLU A 50 4.23 -14.54 -1.50
N LEU A 51 3.18 -13.79 -1.85
CA LEU A 51 2.39 -13.03 -0.89
C LEU A 51 1.70 -13.92 0.15
N GLU A 52 1.03 -15.00 -0.27
CA GLU A 52 0.31 -15.89 0.62
C GLU A 52 1.22 -16.54 1.65
N GLU A 53 2.34 -17.06 1.19
CA GLU A 53 3.33 -17.69 2.07
C GLU A 53 3.92 -16.68 3.04
N TYR A 54 4.24 -15.48 2.56
CA TYR A 54 4.78 -14.42 3.39
C TYR A 54 3.81 -14.02 4.50
N VAL A 55 2.54 -13.76 4.15
CA VAL A 55 1.52 -13.37 5.12
C VAL A 55 1.28 -14.48 6.14
N ALA A 56 1.27 -15.73 5.70
CA ALA A 56 1.09 -16.87 6.60
C ALA A 56 2.24 -17.01 7.60
N ASN A 57 3.46 -16.68 7.21
CA ASN A 57 4.64 -16.81 8.07
C ASN A 57 4.88 -15.60 8.97
N TYR A 58 4.59 -14.39 8.50
CA TYR A 58 4.97 -13.15 9.19
C TYR A 58 3.81 -12.33 9.74
N HIS A 59 2.57 -12.63 9.33
CA HIS A 59 1.35 -11.98 9.84
C HIS A 59 1.42 -10.44 9.87
N PRO A 60 1.65 -9.76 8.74
CA PRO A 60 1.71 -8.31 8.74
C PRO A 60 0.38 -7.69 9.19
N ASN A 61 0.45 -6.61 9.95
CA ASN A 61 -0.72 -5.91 10.48
C ASN A 61 -1.34 -4.98 9.45
N VAL A 62 -0.51 -4.35 8.63
CA VAL A 62 -0.92 -3.29 7.70
C VAL A 62 -0.34 -3.55 6.32
N ALA A 63 -1.18 -3.36 5.31
CA ALA A 63 -0.76 -3.30 3.91
C ALA A 63 -0.92 -1.87 3.40
N VAL A 64 0.17 -1.32 2.86
CA VAL A 64 0.15 -0.04 2.15
C VAL A 64 -0.09 -0.35 0.68
N LEU A 65 -1.19 0.15 0.12
CA LEU A 65 -1.60 -0.16 -1.25
C LEU A 65 -1.30 1.00 -2.19
N THR A 66 -0.40 0.78 -3.14
CA THR A 66 -0.03 1.75 -4.17
C THR A 66 -0.14 1.13 -5.56
N VAL A 67 -1.11 0.25 -5.74
CA VAL A 67 -1.35 -0.49 -6.99
C VAL A 67 -2.33 0.25 -7.89
N PRO A 68 -2.45 -0.15 -9.19
CA PRO A 68 -3.47 0.41 -10.07
C PRO A 68 -4.90 0.21 -9.54
N GLN A 69 -5.79 1.13 -9.89
CA GLN A 69 -7.16 1.15 -9.38
C GLN A 69 -7.94 -0.15 -9.65
N ASN A 70 -7.76 -0.73 -10.83
CA ASN A 70 -8.49 -1.94 -11.23
C ASN A 70 -8.10 -3.19 -10.44
N VAL A 71 -6.97 -3.19 -9.73
CA VAL A 71 -6.55 -4.34 -8.92
C VAL A 71 -6.69 -4.10 -7.42
N ALA A 72 -7.06 -2.89 -7.00
CA ALA A 72 -7.08 -2.50 -5.60
C ALA A 72 -8.06 -3.32 -4.76
N GLN A 73 -9.32 -3.41 -5.16
CA GLN A 73 -10.33 -4.16 -4.40
C GLN A 73 -10.07 -5.68 -4.39
N PRO A 74 -9.76 -6.34 -5.52
CA PRO A 74 -9.41 -7.76 -5.50
C PRO A 74 -8.20 -8.06 -4.60
N LEU A 75 -7.20 -7.18 -4.60
CA LEU A 75 -6.02 -7.33 -3.76
C LEU A 75 -6.38 -7.18 -2.27
N ALA A 76 -7.19 -6.18 -1.93
CA ALA A 76 -7.65 -6.00 -0.56
C ALA A 76 -8.43 -7.24 -0.09
N ASP A 77 -9.32 -7.78 -0.91
CA ASP A 77 -10.09 -8.99 -0.59
C ASP A 77 -9.15 -10.17 -0.34
N ARG A 78 -8.14 -10.34 -1.17
CA ARG A 78 -7.12 -11.40 -1.03
C ARG A 78 -6.38 -11.28 0.31
N LEU A 79 -5.94 -10.07 0.65
CA LEU A 79 -5.21 -9.81 1.90
C LEU A 79 -6.10 -9.96 3.13
N ILE A 80 -7.35 -9.55 3.07
CA ILE A 80 -8.32 -9.75 4.15
C ILE A 80 -8.53 -11.24 4.40
N GLY A 81 -8.66 -12.03 3.35
CA GLY A 81 -8.75 -13.48 3.45
C GLY A 81 -7.53 -14.12 4.09
N LEU A 82 -6.37 -13.49 4.00
CA LEU A 82 -5.12 -13.94 4.61
C LEU A 82 -4.94 -13.40 6.05
N GLY A 83 -5.84 -12.56 6.53
CA GLY A 83 -5.83 -12.05 7.90
C GLY A 83 -5.25 -10.64 8.10
N VAL A 84 -4.93 -9.94 7.02
CA VAL A 84 -4.51 -8.53 7.12
C VAL A 84 -5.71 -7.67 7.49
N ARG A 85 -5.57 -6.80 8.48
CA ARG A 85 -6.69 -6.03 9.04
C ARG A 85 -6.60 -4.53 8.83
N GLY A 86 -5.44 -4.00 8.51
CA GLY A 86 -5.24 -2.57 8.28
C GLY A 86 -4.76 -2.29 6.87
N PHE A 87 -5.33 -1.25 6.24
CA PHE A 87 -4.98 -0.85 4.88
C PHE A 87 -4.77 0.65 4.80
N TRP A 88 -3.58 1.05 4.40
CA TRP A 88 -3.29 2.44 4.07
C TRP A 88 -3.40 2.57 2.55
N ASN A 89 -4.48 3.18 2.11
CA ASN A 89 -4.92 3.10 0.72
C ASN A 89 -4.55 4.36 -0.06
N PHE A 90 -3.60 4.20 -0.97
CA PHE A 90 -3.15 5.25 -1.89
C PHE A 90 -3.67 5.07 -3.30
N THR A 91 -4.62 4.15 -3.53
CA THR A 91 -5.06 3.78 -4.88
C THR A 91 -6.10 4.72 -5.47
N ASN A 92 -6.65 5.62 -4.66
CA ASN A 92 -7.75 6.52 -5.03
C ASN A 92 -9.03 5.77 -5.42
N VAL A 93 -9.21 4.56 -4.89
CA VAL A 93 -10.43 3.76 -5.00
C VAL A 93 -10.96 3.56 -3.59
N GLU A 94 -12.27 3.73 -3.41
CA GLU A 94 -12.90 3.42 -2.14
C GLU A 94 -12.96 1.90 -1.96
N LEU A 95 -12.29 1.39 -0.94
CA LEU A 95 -12.26 -0.03 -0.62
C LEU A 95 -13.35 -0.36 0.39
N SER A 96 -13.92 -1.55 0.28
CA SER A 96 -14.98 -2.01 1.17
C SER A 96 -14.80 -3.48 1.52
N THR A 97 -15.41 -3.88 2.64
CA THR A 97 -15.46 -5.29 3.06
C THR A 97 -16.69 -5.51 3.92
N LYS A 98 -17.18 -6.77 3.94
CA LYS A 98 -18.23 -7.21 4.85
C LYS A 98 -17.67 -7.79 6.14
N GLU A 99 -16.35 -7.97 6.23
CA GLU A 99 -15.71 -8.50 7.43
C GLU A 99 -15.56 -7.44 8.50
N ASP A 100 -15.82 -7.81 9.76
CA ASP A 100 -15.59 -6.96 10.91
C ASP A 100 -14.11 -6.89 11.27
N GLY A 101 -13.71 -5.78 11.89
CA GLY A 101 -12.34 -5.62 12.37
C GLY A 101 -11.32 -5.30 11.30
N VAL A 102 -11.75 -4.88 10.10
CA VAL A 102 -10.88 -4.41 9.02
C VAL A 102 -11.03 -2.91 8.90
N PHE A 103 -9.90 -2.21 8.81
CA PHE A 103 -9.87 -0.75 8.79
C PHE A 103 -9.14 -0.25 7.54
N PHE A 104 -9.74 0.72 6.85
CA PHE A 104 -9.15 1.40 5.70
C PHE A 104 -8.95 2.87 6.02
N GLU A 105 -7.75 3.37 5.78
CA GLU A 105 -7.47 4.80 5.77
C GLU A 105 -7.11 5.20 4.35
N ASP A 106 -7.91 6.07 3.76
CA ASP A 106 -7.78 6.45 2.36
C ASP A 106 -7.07 7.80 2.23
N ILE A 107 -6.11 7.87 1.31
CA ILE A 107 -5.43 9.11 0.95
C ILE A 107 -6.03 9.60 -0.37
N HIS A 108 -6.58 10.80 -0.36
CA HIS A 108 -7.27 11.41 -1.48
C HIS A 108 -6.42 12.52 -2.13
N PHE A 109 -5.38 12.12 -2.85
CA PHE A 109 -4.46 13.07 -3.48
C PHE A 109 -5.16 14.03 -4.44
N VAL A 110 -6.04 13.49 -5.29
CA VAL A 110 -6.74 14.28 -6.29
C VAL A 110 -7.65 15.30 -5.62
N ASP A 111 -8.38 14.90 -4.59
CA ASP A 111 -9.30 15.78 -3.87
C ASP A 111 -8.55 16.93 -3.20
N THR A 112 -7.42 16.67 -2.57
CA THR A 112 -6.62 17.72 -1.95
C THR A 112 -6.03 18.68 -2.97
N LEU A 113 -5.60 18.18 -4.13
CA LEU A 113 -5.10 19.01 -5.21
C LEU A 113 -6.20 19.91 -5.79
N LEU A 114 -7.39 19.35 -6.00
CA LEU A 114 -8.56 20.12 -6.49
C LEU A 114 -8.95 21.20 -5.49
N THR A 115 -8.93 20.91 -4.19
CA THR A 115 -9.20 21.88 -3.14
C THR A 115 -8.19 23.02 -3.20
N LEU A 116 -6.91 22.73 -3.35
CA LEU A 116 -5.87 23.73 -3.47
C LEU A 116 -6.05 24.60 -4.72
N SER A 117 -6.36 23.99 -5.85
CA SER A 117 -6.62 24.68 -7.11
C SER A 117 -7.80 25.64 -6.98
N TYR A 118 -8.88 25.19 -6.34
CA TYR A 118 -10.04 26.05 -6.07
C TYR A 118 -9.67 27.26 -5.20
N ARG A 119 -8.92 27.03 -4.12
CA ARG A 119 -8.49 28.13 -3.24
C ARG A 119 -7.64 29.17 -3.98
N ILE A 120 -6.75 28.71 -4.83
CA ILE A 120 -5.91 29.59 -5.64
C ILE A 120 -6.77 30.43 -6.58
N SER A 121 -7.80 29.84 -7.19
CA SER A 121 -8.69 30.57 -8.11
C SER A 121 -9.56 31.63 -7.44
N GLN A 122 -9.68 31.61 -6.10
CA GLN A 122 -10.43 32.61 -5.33
C GLN A 122 -9.60 33.84 -4.94
N LEU A 123 -8.31 33.85 -5.23
CA LEU A 123 -7.45 35.01 -5.00
C LEU A 123 -7.69 36.12 -6.07
#